data_a4a9f03d9843ae1ffae9a68bb4240d86
#
_entry.id   a4a9f03d9843ae1ffae9a68bb4240d86
#
_cell.length_a   1.000
_cell.length_b   1.000
_cell.length_c   1.000
_cell.angle_alpha   90.00
_cell.angle_beta   90.00
_cell.angle_gamma   90.00
#
_symmetry.space_group_name_H-M   'P 1'
#
loop_
_entity.id
_entity.type
_entity.pdbx_description
1 polymer ?
#
loop_
_entity_poly.entity_id
_entity_poly.type
_entity_poly.pdbx_seq_one_letter_code
_entity_poly.pdbx_strand_id
1 'polypeptide(L)'
;LYYIGRLPEETRKSVAIVGARTRSAYGSQITGKLARALAQNRMDIISGMAMGIDADAHSGALEENGDTYAVLGCGVDVCYPKRNRYLYEKMQDRGGILSEYPPGTLPLPGYFPQRNRIIAGLADYVIVMEARKKSGSLITADYAMEQGKEVYALPGRVTDALSEGTNHLIQQGAGIFVSVEDFLQELQLQPQNITTQIDFRKNLLEKDESLVYALLDFYPVGLGTLIEKSPYGLVEILPVLERLEQKGFIQETIPNYYIKTI
;
A
#
# COMPACT_ATOMS: atom_id res chain seq x y z
N LEU A 1 -23.75 -0.30 -13.21
CA LEU A 1 -22.68 0.49 -12.57
C LEU A 1 -22.76 1.95 -13.03
N TYR A 2 -22.61 2.89 -12.10
CA TYR A 2 -22.35 4.29 -12.37
C TYR A 2 -20.84 4.53 -12.34
N TYR A 3 -20.34 5.47 -13.14
CA TYR A 3 -18.92 5.80 -13.13
C TYR A 3 -18.64 7.26 -13.49
N ILE A 4 -17.48 7.74 -13.06
CA ILE A 4 -16.88 9.02 -13.46
C ILE A 4 -15.44 8.71 -13.89
N GLY A 5 -14.95 9.34 -14.96
CA GLY A 5 -13.67 9.01 -15.58
C GLY A 5 -13.81 7.91 -16.62
N ARG A 6 -12.93 6.91 -16.55
CA ARG A 6 -12.90 5.76 -17.50
C ARG A 6 -13.23 4.45 -16.78
N LEU A 7 -13.62 3.45 -17.53
CA LEU A 7 -13.73 2.08 -17.05
C LEU A 7 -12.39 1.34 -17.26
N PRO A 8 -12.07 0.32 -16.42
CA PRO A 8 -10.94 -0.56 -16.69
C PRO A 8 -11.09 -1.22 -18.08
N GLU A 9 -9.98 -1.35 -18.79
CA GLU A 9 -9.94 -2.03 -20.08
C GLU A 9 -9.77 -3.54 -19.87
N GLU A 10 -10.61 -4.37 -20.52
CA GLU A 10 -10.55 -5.84 -20.39
C GLU A 10 -9.20 -6.44 -20.82
N THR A 11 -8.47 -5.74 -21.70
CA THR A 11 -7.16 -6.19 -22.19
C THR A 11 -6.01 -5.88 -21.25
N ARG A 12 -6.23 -5.04 -20.24
CA ARG A 12 -5.21 -4.65 -19.25
C ARG A 12 -5.35 -5.48 -17.99
N LYS A 13 -4.24 -6.04 -17.56
CA LYS A 13 -4.17 -6.74 -16.28
C LYS A 13 -4.36 -5.77 -15.11
N SER A 14 -5.00 -6.27 -14.08
CA SER A 14 -5.37 -5.46 -12.92
C SER A 14 -5.09 -6.18 -11.60
N VAL A 15 -4.71 -5.39 -10.59
CA VAL A 15 -4.46 -5.86 -9.23
C VAL A 15 -5.32 -5.08 -8.25
N ALA A 16 -6.12 -5.79 -7.46
CA ALA A 16 -6.77 -5.18 -6.31
C ALA A 16 -5.81 -5.18 -5.12
N ILE A 17 -5.55 -4.01 -4.56
CA ILE A 17 -4.74 -3.82 -3.35
C ILE A 17 -5.66 -3.33 -2.25
N VAL A 18 -5.83 -4.14 -1.20
CA VAL A 18 -6.75 -3.84 -0.09
C VAL A 18 -6.09 -4.07 1.26
N GLY A 19 -6.62 -3.44 2.32
CA GLY A 19 -6.08 -3.68 3.63
C GLY A 19 -6.67 -2.81 4.74
N ALA A 20 -5.90 -2.65 5.81
CA ALA A 20 -6.29 -1.92 7.01
C ALA A 20 -6.47 -0.42 6.75
N ARG A 21 -7.53 0.16 7.33
CA ARG A 21 -7.77 1.62 7.31
C ARG A 21 -6.77 2.40 8.16
N THR A 22 -6.29 1.77 9.23
CA THR A 22 -5.19 2.28 10.06
C THR A 22 -4.02 1.33 9.84
N ARG A 23 -3.13 1.71 8.95
CA ARG A 23 -1.99 0.91 8.53
C ARG A 23 -0.75 1.19 9.36
N SER A 24 0.20 0.25 9.34
CA SER A 24 1.56 0.48 9.83
C SER A 24 2.40 1.26 8.80
N ALA A 25 3.57 1.73 9.22
CA ALA A 25 4.55 2.29 8.29
C ALA A 25 5.05 1.23 7.30
N TYR A 26 5.26 -0.01 7.75
CA TYR A 26 5.63 -1.15 6.91
C TYR A 26 4.58 -1.40 5.81
N GLY A 27 3.30 -1.57 6.18
CA GLY A 27 2.24 -1.77 5.21
C GLY A 27 2.11 -0.64 4.21
N SER A 28 2.25 0.62 4.67
CA SER A 28 2.22 1.81 3.82
C SER A 28 3.35 1.81 2.79
N GLN A 29 4.59 1.55 3.22
CA GLN A 29 5.78 1.58 2.35
C GLN A 29 5.72 0.48 1.29
N ILE A 30 5.39 -0.77 1.70
CA ILE A 30 5.28 -1.89 0.74
C ILE A 30 4.14 -1.66 -0.24
N THR A 31 2.98 -1.16 0.23
CA THR A 31 1.84 -0.84 -0.65
C THR A 31 2.21 0.22 -1.69
N GLY A 32 2.85 1.30 -1.28
CA GLY A 32 3.28 2.36 -2.20
C GLY A 32 4.31 1.87 -3.21
N LYS A 33 5.30 1.08 -2.77
CA LYS A 33 6.30 0.46 -3.66
C LYS A 33 5.65 -0.46 -4.69
N LEU A 34 4.75 -1.34 -4.25
CA LEU A 34 4.02 -2.24 -5.13
C LEU A 34 3.17 -1.48 -6.15
N ALA A 35 2.38 -0.51 -5.69
CA ALA A 35 1.49 0.25 -6.55
C ALA A 35 2.27 1.03 -7.64
N ARG A 36 3.40 1.66 -7.29
CA ARG A 36 4.28 2.30 -8.27
C ARG A 36 4.81 1.31 -9.30
N ALA A 37 5.32 0.16 -8.84
CA ALA A 37 5.88 -0.86 -9.71
C ALA A 37 4.85 -1.43 -10.70
N LEU A 38 3.64 -1.68 -10.25
CA LEU A 38 2.53 -2.13 -11.09
C LEU A 38 2.13 -1.06 -12.11
N ALA A 39 2.01 0.20 -11.69
CA ALA A 39 1.70 1.33 -12.57
C ALA A 39 2.75 1.53 -13.66
N GLN A 40 4.04 1.44 -13.34
CA GLN A 40 5.15 1.47 -14.30
C GLN A 40 5.03 0.34 -15.34
N ASN A 41 4.49 -0.80 -14.96
CA ASN A 41 4.22 -1.94 -15.85
C ASN A 41 2.84 -1.87 -16.51
N ARG A 42 2.15 -0.73 -16.45
CA ARG A 42 0.83 -0.48 -17.06
C ARG A 42 -0.27 -1.42 -16.57
N MET A 43 -0.16 -1.89 -15.34
CA MET A 43 -1.24 -2.62 -14.69
C MET A 43 -2.20 -1.65 -14.01
N ASP A 44 -3.47 -1.94 -14.08
CA ASP A 44 -4.51 -1.16 -13.43
C ASP A 44 -4.58 -1.51 -11.94
N ILE A 45 -4.69 -0.50 -11.08
CA ILE A 45 -4.83 -0.70 -9.65
C ILE A 45 -6.27 -0.44 -9.24
N ILE A 46 -6.87 -1.43 -8.58
CA ILE A 46 -8.26 -1.38 -8.12
C ILE A 46 -8.27 -1.38 -6.59
N SER A 47 -9.05 -0.49 -5.99
CA SER A 47 -9.23 -0.48 -4.55
C SER A 47 -10.55 0.21 -4.14
N GLY A 48 -10.76 0.38 -2.84
CA GLY A 48 -12.02 0.89 -2.29
C GLY A 48 -12.00 2.34 -1.83
N MET A 49 -10.92 3.08 -2.07
CA MET A 49 -10.75 4.46 -1.64
C MET A 49 -10.85 4.68 -0.12
N ALA A 50 -10.76 3.63 0.70
CA ALA A 50 -10.71 3.78 2.14
C ALA A 50 -9.42 4.51 2.59
N MET A 51 -9.38 4.97 3.83
CA MET A 51 -8.12 5.43 4.43
C MET A 51 -7.14 4.26 4.54
N GLY A 52 -5.85 4.55 4.67
CA GLY A 52 -4.81 3.54 4.87
C GLY A 52 -4.37 2.88 3.58
N ILE A 53 -4.34 1.56 3.53
CA ILE A 53 -3.81 0.77 2.41
C ILE A 53 -4.43 1.15 1.07
N ASP A 54 -5.76 1.29 1.00
CA ASP A 54 -6.44 1.66 -0.24
C ASP A 54 -5.95 3.02 -0.77
N ALA A 55 -5.82 4.00 0.13
CA ALA A 55 -5.34 5.33 -0.25
C ALA A 55 -3.87 5.30 -0.71
N ASP A 56 -3.01 4.51 -0.05
CA ASP A 56 -1.61 4.35 -0.43
C ASP A 56 -1.48 3.65 -1.79
N ALA A 57 -2.34 2.68 -2.09
CA ALA A 57 -2.38 2.01 -3.38
C ALA A 57 -2.74 2.98 -4.52
N HIS A 58 -3.81 3.76 -4.34
CA HIS A 58 -4.18 4.79 -5.32
C HIS A 58 -3.11 5.86 -5.48
N SER A 59 -2.52 6.33 -4.36
CA SER A 59 -1.45 7.34 -4.39
C SER A 59 -0.23 6.85 -5.17
N GLY A 60 0.25 5.64 -4.87
CA GLY A 60 1.40 5.05 -5.55
C GLY A 60 1.19 4.88 -7.06
N ALA A 61 -0.03 4.51 -7.49
CA ALA A 61 -0.37 4.45 -8.91
C ALA A 61 -0.32 5.83 -9.57
N LEU A 62 -0.91 6.84 -8.93
CA LEU A 62 -0.98 8.20 -9.47
C LEU A 62 0.39 8.89 -9.51
N GLU A 63 1.31 8.57 -8.60
CA GLU A 63 2.70 9.06 -8.60
C GLU A 63 3.44 8.67 -9.89
N GLU A 64 3.14 7.50 -10.44
CA GLU A 64 3.72 7.01 -11.71
C GLU A 64 2.82 7.29 -12.93
N ASN A 65 1.83 8.17 -12.79
CA ASN A 65 0.84 8.45 -13.83
C ASN A 65 0.08 7.19 -14.32
N GLY A 66 0.00 6.16 -13.51
CA GLY A 66 -0.76 4.94 -13.78
C GLY A 66 -2.26 5.13 -13.60
N ASP A 67 -3.03 4.23 -14.19
CA ASP A 67 -4.48 4.23 -14.05
C ASP A 67 -4.89 3.47 -12.78
N THR A 68 -5.82 4.06 -12.03
CA THR A 68 -6.35 3.44 -10.81
C THR A 68 -7.85 3.67 -10.68
N TYR A 69 -8.54 2.67 -10.17
CA TYR A 69 -9.99 2.62 -10.12
C TYR A 69 -10.49 2.43 -8.70
N ALA A 70 -11.30 3.37 -8.25
CA ALA A 70 -11.95 3.29 -6.96
C ALA A 70 -13.38 2.77 -7.09
N VAL A 71 -13.69 1.68 -6.41
CA VAL A 71 -15.08 1.24 -6.26
C VAL A 71 -15.63 1.82 -4.97
N LEU A 72 -16.77 2.50 -4.98
CA LEU A 72 -17.35 3.18 -3.82
C LEU A 72 -18.54 2.43 -3.23
N GLY A 73 -18.75 2.58 -1.93
CA GLY A 73 -19.95 2.17 -1.20
C GLY A 73 -20.94 3.34 -0.99
N CYS A 74 -20.99 4.25 -1.95
CA CYS A 74 -21.90 5.43 -2.01
C CYS A 74 -22.02 5.87 -3.46
N GLY A 75 -22.80 6.89 -3.75
CA GLY A 75 -22.90 7.45 -5.11
C GLY A 75 -21.52 7.90 -5.63
N VAL A 76 -21.30 7.79 -6.95
CA VAL A 76 -20.04 8.17 -7.60
C VAL A 76 -19.67 9.63 -7.42
N ASP A 77 -20.65 10.49 -7.18
CA ASP A 77 -20.54 11.93 -6.92
C ASP A 77 -20.29 12.27 -5.45
N VAL A 78 -20.25 11.27 -4.57
CA VAL A 78 -20.03 11.42 -3.12
C VAL A 78 -18.61 11.01 -2.75
N CYS A 79 -17.72 11.97 -2.52
CA CYS A 79 -16.36 11.69 -2.06
C CYS A 79 -16.37 11.21 -0.60
N TYR A 80 -16.10 9.92 -0.41
CA TYR A 80 -15.97 9.32 0.92
C TYR A 80 -14.79 8.34 1.00
N PRO A 81 -13.88 8.50 1.99
CA PRO A 81 -13.86 9.56 3.00
C PRO A 81 -13.42 10.92 2.42
N LYS A 82 -13.90 12.01 3.00
CA LYS A 82 -13.57 13.38 2.53
C LYS A 82 -12.05 13.67 2.55
N ARG A 83 -11.31 12.99 3.43
CA ARG A 83 -9.84 13.14 3.54
C ARG A 83 -9.12 12.73 2.25
N ASN A 84 -9.69 11.81 1.48
CA ASN A 84 -9.11 11.31 0.22
C ASN A 84 -9.58 12.12 -1.01
N ARG A 85 -10.07 13.37 -0.81
CA ARG A 85 -10.59 14.22 -1.89
C ARG A 85 -9.58 14.42 -3.01
N TYR A 86 -8.32 14.62 -2.68
CA TYR A 86 -7.26 14.75 -3.68
C TYR A 86 -7.18 13.51 -4.60
N LEU A 87 -7.22 12.31 -4.03
CA LEU A 87 -7.21 11.06 -4.80
C LEU A 87 -8.47 10.96 -5.67
N TYR A 88 -9.63 11.26 -5.09
CA TYR A 88 -10.91 11.24 -5.79
C TYR A 88 -10.91 12.15 -7.04
N GLU A 89 -10.34 13.34 -6.94
CA GLU A 89 -10.25 14.29 -8.07
C GLU A 89 -9.23 13.80 -9.12
N LYS A 90 -8.08 13.34 -8.71
CA LYS A 90 -7.02 12.84 -9.61
C LYS A 90 -7.42 11.58 -10.39
N MET A 91 -8.16 10.67 -9.76
CA MET A 91 -8.60 9.42 -10.40
C MET A 91 -9.63 9.64 -11.52
N GLN A 92 -10.30 10.77 -11.55
CA GLN A 92 -11.21 11.10 -12.65
C GLN A 92 -10.47 11.26 -13.98
N ASP A 93 -9.22 11.70 -13.94
CA ASP A 93 -8.34 11.85 -15.11
C ASP A 93 -7.48 10.62 -15.38
N ARG A 94 -7.13 9.87 -14.30
CA ARG A 94 -6.21 8.73 -14.32
C ARG A 94 -6.89 7.46 -13.81
N GLY A 95 -7.85 6.94 -14.57
CA GLY A 95 -8.69 5.79 -14.23
C GLY A 95 -10.14 6.18 -14.04
N GLY A 96 -10.75 5.83 -12.91
CA GLY A 96 -12.16 6.14 -12.67
C GLY A 96 -12.66 5.82 -11.27
N ILE A 97 -13.85 6.34 -11.02
CA ILE A 97 -14.65 6.12 -9.82
C ILE A 97 -15.88 5.32 -10.23
N LEU A 98 -16.11 4.18 -9.59
CA LEU A 98 -17.22 3.27 -9.90
C LEU A 98 -18.11 3.06 -8.69
N SER A 99 -19.40 2.85 -8.92
CA SER A 99 -20.34 2.46 -7.88
C SER A 99 -21.57 1.75 -8.44
N GLU A 100 -22.16 0.86 -7.66
CA GLU A 100 -23.49 0.31 -7.93
C GLU A 100 -24.62 1.25 -7.46
N TYR A 101 -24.29 2.21 -6.59
CA TYR A 101 -25.27 3.08 -5.98
C TYR A 101 -25.54 4.30 -6.84
N PRO A 102 -26.81 4.73 -6.99
CA PRO A 102 -27.15 5.95 -7.73
C PRO A 102 -26.40 7.18 -7.19
N PRO A 103 -26.16 8.20 -8.06
CA PRO A 103 -25.64 9.48 -7.62
C PRO A 103 -26.44 10.06 -6.45
N GLY A 104 -25.76 10.74 -5.53
CA GLY A 104 -26.35 11.29 -4.31
C GLY A 104 -26.54 10.29 -3.17
N THR A 105 -26.30 8.99 -3.38
CA THR A 105 -26.42 7.97 -2.31
C THR A 105 -25.35 8.18 -1.25
N LEU A 106 -25.76 8.37 0.01
CA LEU A 106 -24.85 8.58 1.12
C LEU A 106 -24.18 7.26 1.55
N PRO A 107 -22.95 7.31 2.10
CA PRO A 107 -22.25 6.12 2.55
C PRO A 107 -22.91 5.51 3.79
N LEU A 108 -23.29 4.23 3.69
CA LEU A 108 -23.83 3.45 4.81
C LEU A 108 -22.91 2.26 5.12
N PRO A 109 -22.76 1.89 6.40
CA PRO A 109 -21.83 0.81 6.81
C PRO A 109 -22.02 -0.51 6.03
N GLY A 110 -23.26 -0.89 5.77
CA GLY A 110 -23.57 -2.14 5.04
C GLY A 110 -23.18 -2.15 3.56
N TYR A 111 -22.98 -1.01 2.95
CA TYR A 111 -22.62 -0.90 1.53
C TYR A 111 -21.17 -1.26 1.25
N PHE A 112 -20.26 -1.04 2.20
CA PHE A 112 -18.83 -1.32 2.00
C PHE A 112 -18.52 -2.80 1.84
N PRO A 113 -19.05 -3.72 2.67
CA PRO A 113 -18.88 -5.15 2.43
C PRO A 113 -19.46 -5.61 1.10
N GLN A 114 -20.66 -5.15 0.73
CA GLN A 114 -21.32 -5.52 -0.54
C GLN A 114 -20.51 -5.06 -1.75
N ARG A 115 -19.95 -3.85 -1.71
CA ARG A 115 -19.11 -3.29 -2.74
C ARG A 115 -17.84 -4.11 -3.00
N ASN A 116 -17.27 -4.76 -1.98
CA ASN A 116 -15.99 -5.47 -2.08
C ASN A 116 -16.02 -6.60 -3.13
N ARG A 117 -17.17 -7.21 -3.42
CA ARG A 117 -17.30 -8.19 -4.51
C ARG A 117 -16.97 -7.61 -5.88
N ILE A 118 -17.20 -6.29 -6.06
CA ILE A 118 -16.89 -5.62 -7.32
C ILE A 118 -15.39 -5.35 -7.41
N ILE A 119 -14.73 -4.98 -6.31
CA ILE A 119 -13.27 -4.86 -6.25
C ILE A 119 -12.63 -6.18 -6.67
N ALA A 120 -13.06 -7.28 -6.06
CA ALA A 120 -12.58 -8.63 -6.40
C ALA A 120 -12.88 -8.99 -7.85
N GLY A 121 -14.10 -8.69 -8.33
CA GLY A 121 -14.55 -9.04 -9.68
C GLY A 121 -13.79 -8.33 -10.80
N LEU A 122 -13.41 -7.08 -10.58
CA LEU A 122 -12.68 -6.27 -11.56
C LEU A 122 -11.17 -6.61 -11.61
N ALA A 123 -10.64 -7.30 -10.61
CA ALA A 123 -9.22 -7.60 -10.52
C ALA A 123 -8.88 -9.00 -11.08
N ASP A 124 -7.69 -9.13 -11.68
CA ASP A 124 -7.10 -10.44 -12.00
C ASP A 124 -6.46 -11.05 -10.75
N TYR A 125 -5.84 -10.23 -9.91
CA TYR A 125 -5.15 -10.61 -8.67
C TYR A 125 -5.62 -9.74 -7.51
N VAL A 126 -5.69 -10.32 -6.31
CA VAL A 126 -6.06 -9.59 -5.09
C VAL A 126 -4.95 -9.71 -4.06
N ILE A 127 -4.44 -8.60 -3.57
CA ILE A 127 -3.40 -8.58 -2.55
C ILE A 127 -3.93 -7.91 -1.29
N VAL A 128 -3.86 -8.63 -0.16
CA VAL A 128 -4.19 -8.11 1.16
C VAL A 128 -2.91 -7.72 1.88
N MET A 129 -2.69 -6.40 2.03
CA MET A 129 -1.45 -5.89 2.60
C MET A 129 -1.42 -5.96 4.13
N GLU A 130 -2.48 -5.56 4.79
CA GLU A 130 -2.63 -5.65 6.25
C GLU A 130 -4.08 -5.92 6.63
N ALA A 131 -4.30 -6.81 7.56
CA ALA A 131 -5.63 -7.12 8.06
C ALA A 131 -5.61 -7.61 9.52
N ARG A 132 -6.45 -7.03 10.36
CA ARG A 132 -6.79 -7.65 11.64
C ARG A 132 -7.69 -8.86 11.40
N LYS A 133 -7.83 -9.74 12.40
CA LYS A 133 -8.64 -10.96 12.34
C LYS A 133 -10.08 -10.76 11.83
N LYS A 134 -10.68 -9.59 12.05
CA LYS A 134 -12.04 -9.23 11.60
C LYS A 134 -12.04 -8.01 10.67
N SER A 135 -11.05 -7.92 9.79
CA SER A 135 -10.93 -6.81 8.84
C SER A 135 -11.93 -6.97 7.69
N GLY A 136 -12.52 -5.84 7.25
CA GLY A 136 -13.37 -5.84 6.05
C GLY A 136 -12.61 -6.17 4.75
N SER A 137 -11.27 -6.05 4.73
CA SER A 137 -10.44 -6.46 3.59
C SER A 137 -10.42 -7.98 3.39
N LEU A 138 -10.62 -8.77 4.45
CA LEU A 138 -10.76 -10.23 4.34
C LEU A 138 -11.99 -10.63 3.55
N ILE A 139 -13.09 -9.86 3.66
CA ILE A 139 -14.29 -10.08 2.84
C ILE A 139 -13.98 -9.93 1.34
N THR A 140 -13.06 -9.04 0.98
CA THR A 140 -12.61 -8.91 -0.42
C THR A 140 -11.83 -10.15 -0.86
N ALA A 141 -10.98 -10.69 0.01
CA ALA A 141 -10.25 -11.94 -0.24
C ALA A 141 -11.21 -13.13 -0.39
N ASP A 142 -12.23 -13.23 0.47
CA ASP A 142 -13.27 -14.28 0.38
C ASP A 142 -13.99 -14.21 -0.97
N TYR A 143 -14.45 -13.02 -1.39
CA TYR A 143 -15.07 -12.86 -2.72
C TYR A 143 -14.11 -13.17 -3.87
N ALA A 144 -12.82 -12.84 -3.74
CA ALA A 144 -11.84 -13.15 -4.76
C ALA A 144 -11.66 -14.68 -4.91
N MET A 145 -11.55 -15.40 -3.81
CA MET A 145 -11.45 -16.87 -3.80
C MET A 145 -12.73 -17.52 -4.36
N GLU A 146 -13.92 -17.05 -3.98
CA GLU A 146 -15.19 -17.50 -4.52
C GLU A 146 -15.29 -17.29 -6.05
N GLN A 147 -14.66 -16.24 -6.57
CA GLN A 147 -14.62 -15.91 -8.00
C GLN A 147 -13.43 -16.57 -8.73
N GLY A 148 -12.66 -17.44 -8.07
CA GLY A 148 -11.54 -18.15 -8.66
C GLY A 148 -10.34 -17.25 -8.98
N LYS A 149 -10.21 -16.11 -8.28
CA LYS A 149 -9.08 -15.19 -8.43
C LYS A 149 -7.92 -15.61 -7.52
N GLU A 150 -6.70 -15.32 -7.94
CA GLU A 150 -5.51 -15.53 -7.11
C GLU A 150 -5.44 -14.46 -6.02
N VAL A 151 -5.26 -14.93 -4.78
CA VAL A 151 -5.18 -14.07 -3.59
C VAL A 151 -3.80 -14.20 -2.97
N TYR A 152 -3.16 -13.06 -2.74
CA TYR A 152 -1.88 -12.95 -2.06
C TYR A 152 -2.04 -12.17 -0.75
N ALA A 153 -1.18 -12.46 0.21
CA ALA A 153 -1.18 -11.76 1.48
C ALA A 153 0.25 -11.39 1.91
N LEU A 154 0.42 -10.16 2.38
CA LEU A 154 1.68 -9.71 2.94
C LEU A 154 1.91 -10.36 4.30
N PRO A 155 2.98 -11.16 4.49
CA PRO A 155 3.28 -11.76 5.77
C PRO A 155 3.76 -10.70 6.77
N GLY A 156 3.54 -10.95 8.04
CA GLY A 156 4.07 -10.12 9.10
C GLY A 156 4.29 -10.89 10.39
N ARG A 157 4.74 -10.20 11.42
CA ARG A 157 5.03 -10.84 12.72
C ARG A 157 3.74 -11.39 13.34
N VAL A 158 3.84 -12.55 13.96
CA VAL A 158 2.70 -13.17 14.67
C VAL A 158 2.20 -12.36 15.85
N THR A 159 3.01 -11.42 16.34
CA THR A 159 2.66 -10.48 17.42
C THR A 159 1.95 -9.23 16.94
N ASP A 160 1.93 -8.98 15.64
CA ASP A 160 1.37 -7.74 15.08
C ASP A 160 -0.09 -7.94 14.70
N ALA A 161 -0.97 -7.23 15.37
CA ALA A 161 -2.42 -7.34 15.17
C ALA A 161 -2.88 -7.04 13.73
N LEU A 162 -2.11 -6.27 12.97
CA LEU A 162 -2.38 -5.98 11.55
C LEU A 162 -1.94 -7.12 10.61
N SER A 163 -1.18 -8.08 11.11
CA SER A 163 -0.74 -9.27 10.36
C SER A 163 -1.54 -10.52 10.69
N GLU A 164 -2.42 -10.49 11.70
CA GLU A 164 -3.22 -11.67 12.08
C GLU A 164 -4.06 -12.18 10.91
N GLY A 165 -4.77 -11.27 10.22
CA GLY A 165 -5.65 -11.65 9.12
C GLY A 165 -4.89 -12.11 7.88
N THR A 166 -3.78 -11.43 7.52
CA THR A 166 -2.96 -11.82 6.37
C THR A 166 -2.23 -13.13 6.61
N ASN A 167 -1.66 -13.35 7.80
CA ASN A 167 -1.04 -14.63 8.16
C ASN A 167 -2.07 -15.77 8.15
N HIS A 168 -3.32 -15.50 8.54
CA HIS A 168 -4.40 -16.48 8.48
C HIS A 168 -4.80 -16.81 7.03
N LEU A 169 -4.87 -15.81 6.14
CA LEU A 169 -5.09 -16.05 4.71
C LEU A 169 -4.00 -16.94 4.11
N ILE A 170 -2.73 -16.70 4.45
CA ILE A 170 -1.60 -17.54 4.03
C ILE A 170 -1.79 -18.98 4.54
N GLN A 171 -2.16 -19.15 5.81
CA GLN A 171 -2.45 -20.48 6.37
C GLN A 171 -3.59 -21.19 5.64
N GLN A 172 -4.55 -20.44 5.11
CA GLN A 172 -5.68 -20.96 4.33
C GLN A 172 -5.34 -21.24 2.86
N GLY A 173 -4.11 -20.95 2.42
CA GLY A 173 -3.63 -21.24 1.06
C GLY A 173 -3.51 -20.03 0.14
N ALA A 174 -3.68 -18.81 0.64
CA ALA A 174 -3.34 -17.62 -0.14
C ALA A 174 -1.83 -17.60 -0.45
N GLY A 175 -1.45 -17.08 -1.61
CA GLY A 175 -0.07 -16.85 -1.98
C GLY A 175 0.64 -15.92 -1.00
N ILE A 176 1.92 -16.18 -0.74
CA ILE A 176 2.72 -15.29 0.10
C ILE A 176 3.27 -14.16 -0.77
N PHE A 177 2.96 -12.92 -0.43
CA PHE A 177 3.61 -11.77 -1.04
C PHE A 177 4.99 -11.58 -0.41
N VAL A 178 6.04 -12.13 -1.05
CA VAL A 178 7.40 -12.14 -0.52
C VAL A 178 8.10 -10.81 -0.77
N SER A 179 8.05 -10.31 -2.02
CA SER A 179 8.60 -9.01 -2.41
C SER A 179 7.88 -8.47 -3.65
N VAL A 180 8.08 -7.19 -3.94
CA VAL A 180 7.55 -6.58 -5.18
C VAL A 180 8.22 -7.22 -6.39
N GLU A 181 9.53 -7.46 -6.31
CA GLU A 181 10.34 -8.03 -7.37
C GLU A 181 9.89 -9.45 -7.71
N ASP A 182 9.69 -10.32 -6.70
CA ASP A 182 9.21 -11.69 -6.89
C ASP A 182 7.80 -11.69 -7.48
N PHE A 183 6.91 -10.82 -7.01
CA PHE A 183 5.55 -10.72 -7.54
C PHE A 183 5.54 -10.27 -9.00
N LEU A 184 6.35 -9.27 -9.38
CA LEU A 184 6.49 -8.87 -10.78
C LEU A 184 7.04 -10.01 -11.66
N GLN A 185 8.01 -10.76 -11.15
CA GLN A 185 8.58 -11.91 -11.87
C GLN A 185 7.51 -13.01 -12.08
N GLU A 186 6.70 -13.30 -11.09
CA GLU A 186 5.59 -14.26 -11.17
C GLU A 186 4.58 -13.84 -12.25
N LEU A 187 4.30 -12.53 -12.35
CA LEU A 187 3.46 -11.94 -13.40
C LEU A 187 4.17 -11.83 -14.76
N GLN A 188 5.42 -12.27 -14.88
CA GLN A 188 6.27 -12.14 -16.08
C GLN A 188 6.48 -10.67 -16.51
N LEU A 189 6.47 -9.75 -15.54
CA LEU A 189 6.71 -8.33 -15.73
C LEU A 189 8.17 -7.97 -15.44
N GLN A 190 8.66 -6.91 -16.09
CA GLN A 190 10.02 -6.43 -15.85
C GLN A 190 10.07 -5.52 -14.62
N PRO A 191 10.98 -5.77 -13.66
CA PRO A 191 11.27 -4.79 -12.63
C PRO A 191 11.94 -3.57 -13.27
N GLN A 192 11.16 -2.54 -13.60
CA GLN A 192 11.73 -1.31 -14.15
C GLN A 192 12.46 -0.54 -13.05
N ASN A 193 13.79 -0.65 -13.02
CA ASN A 193 14.74 0.19 -12.25
C ASN A 193 14.53 0.33 -10.72
N ILE A 194 13.78 -0.56 -10.06
CA ILE A 194 13.59 -0.48 -8.61
C ILE A 194 14.88 -0.87 -7.87
N THR A 195 15.61 -1.85 -8.38
CA THR A 195 16.80 -2.40 -7.72
C THR A 195 18.01 -1.47 -7.82
N THR A 196 18.15 -0.71 -8.90
CA THR A 196 19.28 0.21 -9.12
C THR A 196 19.26 1.41 -8.19
N GLN A 197 18.09 1.88 -7.75
CA GLN A 197 18.01 3.05 -6.87
C GLN A 197 18.42 2.75 -5.42
N ILE A 198 18.13 1.56 -4.89
CA ILE A 198 18.46 1.22 -3.49
C ILE A 198 19.96 0.98 -3.32
N ASP A 199 20.61 0.29 -4.26
CA ASP A 199 22.06 0.04 -4.19
C ASP A 199 22.89 1.30 -4.53
N PHE A 200 22.44 2.13 -5.47
CA PHE A 200 23.05 3.44 -5.70
C PHE A 200 22.87 4.38 -4.50
N ARG A 201 21.70 4.39 -3.86
CA ARG A 201 21.45 5.21 -2.67
C ARG A 201 22.36 4.84 -1.50
N LYS A 202 22.61 3.57 -1.22
CA LYS A 202 23.52 3.15 -0.14
C LYS A 202 24.94 3.65 -0.31
N ASN A 203 25.41 3.77 -1.56
CA ASN A 203 26.72 4.34 -1.87
C ASN A 203 26.78 5.87 -1.68
N LEU A 204 25.63 6.53 -1.43
CA LEU A 204 25.54 7.96 -1.15
C LEU A 204 25.59 8.29 0.35
N LEU A 205 25.64 7.29 1.21
CA LEU A 205 25.72 7.49 2.65
C LEU A 205 27.16 7.73 3.09
N GLU A 206 27.36 8.78 3.87
CA GLU A 206 28.61 9.03 4.57
C GLU A 206 28.83 7.96 5.67
N LYS A 207 30.02 7.88 6.20
CA LYS A 207 30.39 6.84 7.15
C LYS A 207 29.55 6.88 8.44
N ASP A 208 29.27 8.06 8.95
CA ASP A 208 28.40 8.27 10.11
C ASP A 208 26.94 7.95 9.81
N GLU A 209 26.44 8.34 8.64
CA GLU A 209 25.10 8.02 8.17
C GLU A 209 24.90 6.50 8.02
N SER A 210 25.88 5.80 7.45
CA SER A 210 25.84 4.34 7.31
C SER A 210 25.77 3.62 8.65
N LEU A 211 26.50 4.12 9.65
CA LEU A 211 26.48 3.56 11.02
C LEU A 211 25.11 3.76 11.67
N VAL A 212 24.56 4.95 11.63
CA VAL A 212 23.24 5.24 12.22
C VAL A 212 22.13 4.49 11.45
N TYR A 213 22.21 4.47 10.11
CA TYR A 213 21.26 3.74 9.27
C TYR A 213 21.25 2.24 9.56
N ALA A 214 22.40 1.63 9.87
CA ALA A 214 22.50 0.22 10.24
C ALA A 214 21.79 -0.13 11.55
N LEU A 215 21.63 0.83 12.48
CA LEU A 215 20.95 0.66 13.77
C LEU A 215 19.42 0.78 13.66
N LEU A 216 18.92 1.32 12.55
CA LEU A 216 17.50 1.47 12.30
C LEU A 216 16.89 0.19 11.73
N ASP A 217 15.58 0.06 11.88
CA ASP A 217 14.78 -1.04 11.34
C ASP A 217 13.56 -0.44 10.59
N PHE A 218 12.77 -1.27 9.94
CA PHE A 218 11.46 -0.92 9.39
C PHE A 218 10.37 -0.79 10.46
N TYR A 219 10.72 -0.99 11.71
CA TYR A 219 9.91 -0.69 12.89
C TYR A 219 10.45 0.56 13.59
N PRO A 220 9.58 1.36 14.25
CA PRO A 220 10.01 2.57 14.92
C PRO A 220 11.07 2.29 15.99
N VAL A 221 12.25 2.87 15.82
CA VAL A 221 13.36 2.83 16.77
C VAL A 221 13.45 4.20 17.46
N GLY A 222 13.39 4.20 18.78
CA GLY A 222 13.46 5.42 19.57
C GLY A 222 14.87 6.04 19.58
N LEU A 223 14.95 7.38 19.61
CA LEU A 223 16.20 8.13 19.67
C LEU A 223 17.11 7.69 20.83
N GLY A 224 16.53 7.40 22.01
CA GLY A 224 17.29 6.87 23.14
C GLY A 224 18.02 5.58 22.83
N THR A 225 17.35 4.64 22.16
CA THR A 225 17.94 3.37 21.73
C THR A 225 19.07 3.57 20.69
N LEU A 226 18.88 4.54 19.80
CA LEU A 226 19.91 4.88 18.80
C LEU A 226 21.17 5.45 19.45
N ILE A 227 21.02 6.31 20.47
CA ILE A 227 22.13 6.87 21.26
C ILE A 227 22.86 5.74 22.02
N GLU A 228 22.12 4.85 22.67
CA GLU A 228 22.71 3.73 23.41
C GLU A 228 23.55 2.78 22.55
N LYS A 229 23.10 2.56 21.29
CA LYS A 229 23.73 1.60 20.38
C LYS A 229 24.75 2.20 19.43
N SER A 230 24.81 3.53 19.33
CA SER A 230 25.74 4.24 18.46
C SER A 230 26.94 4.79 19.26
N PRO A 231 28.05 5.13 18.61
CA PRO A 231 29.14 5.86 19.25
C PRO A 231 28.84 7.35 19.43
N TYR A 232 27.64 7.82 19.04
CA TYR A 232 27.27 9.24 18.98
C TYR A 232 26.37 9.65 20.15
N GLY A 233 26.66 10.80 20.73
CA GLY A 233 25.76 11.46 21.67
C GLY A 233 24.60 12.18 21.00
N LEU A 234 23.68 12.74 21.80
CA LEU A 234 22.47 13.43 21.30
C LEU A 234 22.79 14.55 20.29
N VAL A 235 23.81 15.36 20.57
CA VAL A 235 24.19 16.50 19.72
C VAL A 235 24.74 16.06 18.37
N GLU A 236 25.36 14.91 18.32
CA GLU A 236 26.02 14.37 17.12
C GLU A 236 25.04 13.56 16.25
N ILE A 237 24.12 12.83 16.86
CA ILE A 237 23.20 11.91 16.14
C ILE A 237 22.06 12.67 15.44
N LEU A 238 21.57 13.77 16.01
CA LEU A 238 20.44 14.54 15.44
C LEU A 238 20.74 15.08 14.03
N PRO A 239 21.88 15.71 13.74
CA PRO A 239 22.22 16.13 12.39
C PRO A 239 22.35 14.95 11.39
N VAL A 240 22.79 13.78 11.87
CA VAL A 240 22.88 12.57 11.02
C VAL A 240 21.48 12.07 10.64
N LEU A 241 20.55 12.02 11.61
CA LEU A 241 19.17 11.64 11.36
C LEU A 241 18.48 12.62 10.41
N GLU A 242 18.70 13.93 10.59
CA GLU A 242 18.14 14.95 9.69
C GLU A 242 18.66 14.78 8.24
N ARG A 243 19.95 14.53 8.04
CA ARG A 243 20.51 14.27 6.71
C ARG A 243 19.95 12.98 6.09
N LEU A 244 19.80 11.92 6.88
CA LEU A 244 19.22 10.66 6.42
C LEU A 244 17.75 10.85 6.01
N GLU A 245 16.99 11.66 6.72
CA GLU A 245 15.60 11.98 6.40
C GLU A 245 15.50 12.85 5.14
N GLN A 246 16.31 13.90 5.01
CA GLN A 246 16.40 14.73 3.80
C GLN A 246 16.79 13.92 2.55
N LYS A 247 17.68 12.92 2.71
CA LYS A 247 18.04 11.97 1.66
C LYS A 247 16.97 10.91 1.40
N GLY A 248 15.91 10.86 2.21
CA GLY A 248 14.80 9.90 2.08
C GLY A 248 15.15 8.46 2.47
N PHE A 249 16.16 8.25 3.32
CA PHE A 249 16.53 6.91 3.83
C PHE A 249 15.73 6.51 5.07
N ILE A 250 15.26 7.48 5.82
CA ILE A 250 14.50 7.29 7.05
C ILE A 250 13.31 8.25 7.10
N GLN A 251 12.39 7.96 7.99
CA GLN A 251 11.24 8.81 8.29
C GLN A 251 11.00 8.84 9.79
N GLU A 252 10.76 10.02 10.35
CA GLU A 252 10.22 10.16 11.70
C GLU A 252 8.71 9.89 11.67
N THR A 253 8.26 8.86 12.38
CA THR A 253 6.85 8.42 12.39
C THR A 253 6.02 9.05 13.51
N ILE A 254 6.64 9.20 14.66
CA ILE A 254 6.18 9.94 15.84
C ILE A 254 7.40 10.63 16.46
N PRO A 255 7.25 11.69 17.25
CA PRO A 255 8.39 12.43 17.80
C PRO A 255 9.46 11.53 18.42
N ASN A 256 10.70 11.63 17.92
CA ASN A 256 11.89 10.87 18.33
C ASN A 256 11.84 9.36 18.01
N TYR A 257 11.01 8.91 17.08
CA TYR A 257 11.01 7.53 16.59
C TYR A 257 11.17 7.49 15.08
N TYR A 258 12.18 6.79 14.62
CA TYR A 258 12.60 6.72 13.21
C TYR A 258 12.50 5.31 12.67
N ILE A 259 12.15 5.21 11.39
CA ILE A 259 12.13 3.95 10.63
C ILE A 259 12.94 4.10 9.35
N LYS A 260 13.42 2.98 8.81
CA LYS A 260 13.93 2.94 7.44
C LYS A 260 12.80 3.17 6.45
N THR A 261 13.07 3.89 5.38
CA THR A 261 12.22 3.93 4.18
C THR A 261 12.69 2.89 3.18
N ILE A 262 11.75 2.32 2.43
CA ILE A 262 12.01 1.28 1.41
C ILE A 262 12.18 1.93 0.03
#